data_77a0b746b39e24c02b9bcf4c47970bc3
#
_entry.id   77a0b746b39e24c02b9bcf4c47970bc3
#
_cell.length_a   1.000
_cell.length_b   1.000
_cell.length_c   1.000
_cell.angle_alpha   90.00
_cell.angle_beta   90.00
_cell.angle_gamma   90.00
#
_symmetry.space_group_name_H-M   'P 1'
#
loop_
_entity.id
_entity.type
_entity.pdbx_description
1 polymer ?
#
loop_
_entity_poly.entity_id
_entity_poly.type
_entity_poly.pdbx_seq_one_letter_code
_entity_poly.pdbx_strand_id
1 'polypeptide(L)'
;MRGDDQKQTAMFSYLTLAQRIPADHPARQIRMLVDRALERMDAELEKLYSETGRPSIAPERLLRATLLMILYSIRSERQLMEQMNYNLLFRWFVGLEMDDAIWDVSVFTKNRERLIEGAVSQRLLESVLIAARAHNLLSEEHFTVDGTLIQAWAAARSFKQKCDPPAPGAGSGYKGEVLLRDKVESTTDPDARLYKKASADKAVPSYQGHALTENRNGLVVAAEATLAATVAEREAALRMLDRTVAAKDKRNPEQQMTLGADTQYQEEKFIEDLRQRSVAPHVSEYVEGNLGKNSLTEQERADERRAISQRKRKLIERVFGWSKLDRPLRQVKLRGLDRVDWFYRLTIVAHNLVRMRRLIPIESLAH
;
A
#
# COMPACT_ATOMS: atom_id res chain seq x y z
N MET A 1 11.52 -15.85 46.68
CA MET A 1 10.30 -15.55 47.48
C MET A 1 9.16 -15.33 46.50
N ARG A 2 7.97 -15.87 46.77
CA ARG A 2 6.77 -15.62 45.97
C ARG A 2 6.29 -14.21 46.29
N GLY A 3 6.02 -13.36 45.24
CA GLY A 3 5.39 -12.07 45.43
C GLY A 3 3.92 -12.17 45.82
N ASP A 4 3.40 -11.18 46.53
CA ASP A 4 1.98 -11.12 46.94
C ASP A 4 1.09 -10.77 45.75
N ASP A 5 -0.04 -11.45 45.66
CA ASP A 5 -1.10 -11.12 44.68
C ASP A 5 -1.96 -9.98 45.26
N GLN A 6 -1.59 -8.74 44.89
CA GLN A 6 -2.31 -7.53 45.33
C GLN A 6 -3.47 -7.23 44.39
N LYS A 7 -4.69 -7.15 44.95
CA LYS A 7 -5.88 -6.70 44.22
C LYS A 7 -5.81 -5.19 43.94
N GLN A 8 -6.09 -4.81 42.72
CA GLN A 8 -6.16 -3.39 42.34
C GLN A 8 -7.39 -2.74 43.01
N THR A 9 -7.17 -1.75 43.86
CA THR A 9 -8.23 -1.01 44.56
C THR A 9 -8.26 0.47 44.23
N ALA A 10 -7.23 0.98 43.52
CA ALA A 10 -7.14 2.39 43.20
C ALA A 10 -8.19 2.81 42.16
N MET A 11 -9.01 3.81 42.48
CA MET A 11 -10.04 4.38 41.62
C MET A 11 -9.48 5.45 40.64
N PHE A 12 -8.38 6.07 41.00
CA PHE A 12 -7.79 7.20 40.27
C PHE A 12 -6.38 6.89 39.84
N SER A 13 -5.99 7.37 38.64
CA SER A 13 -4.60 7.42 38.18
C SER A 13 -4.18 8.84 37.86
N TYR A 14 -3.02 9.25 38.38
CA TYR A 14 -2.43 10.58 38.13
C TYR A 14 -1.50 10.60 36.90
N LEU A 15 -1.46 9.50 36.13
CA LEU A 15 -0.62 9.39 34.93
C LEU A 15 -1.46 9.67 33.68
N THR A 16 -0.97 10.57 32.84
CA THR A 16 -1.53 10.76 31.50
C THR A 16 -1.22 9.56 30.61
N LEU A 17 -2.01 9.37 29.54
CA LEU A 17 -1.74 8.34 28.54
C LEU A 17 -0.32 8.47 27.98
N ALA A 18 0.13 9.68 27.71
CA ALA A 18 1.48 9.95 27.21
C ALA A 18 2.58 9.51 28.19
N GLN A 19 2.39 9.73 29.50
CA GLN A 19 3.35 9.29 30.51
C GLN A 19 3.36 7.77 30.70
N ARG A 20 2.22 7.09 30.45
CA ARG A 20 2.12 5.63 30.56
C ARG A 20 2.87 4.89 29.46
N ILE A 21 2.98 5.49 28.25
CA ILE A 21 3.70 4.89 27.14
C ILE A 21 5.21 5.11 27.33
N PRO A 22 6.09 4.08 27.25
CA PRO A 22 7.53 4.25 27.37
C PRO A 22 8.09 5.29 26.40
N ALA A 23 9.08 6.06 26.83
CA ALA A 23 9.66 7.14 26.02
C ALA A 23 10.30 6.64 24.70
N ASP A 24 10.88 5.43 24.73
CA ASP A 24 11.52 4.74 23.61
C ASP A 24 10.56 3.89 22.77
N HIS A 25 9.26 3.88 23.11
CA HIS A 25 8.30 3.06 22.40
C HIS A 25 8.21 3.43 20.91
N PRO A 26 8.31 2.45 19.97
CA PRO A 26 8.32 2.69 18.54
C PRO A 26 7.17 3.54 17.99
N ALA A 27 6.00 3.41 18.58
CA ALA A 27 4.82 4.17 18.17
C ALA A 27 4.97 5.69 18.37
N ARG A 28 5.85 6.16 19.25
CA ARG A 28 6.07 7.59 19.45
C ARG A 28 6.64 8.27 18.21
N GLN A 29 7.71 7.71 17.66
CA GLN A 29 8.31 8.23 16.43
C GLN A 29 7.36 8.13 15.24
N ILE A 30 6.65 7.00 15.13
CA ILE A 30 5.66 6.81 14.04
C ILE A 30 4.56 7.86 14.18
N ARG A 31 4.04 8.10 15.40
CA ARG A 31 3.01 9.10 15.61
C ARG A 31 3.49 10.50 15.22
N MET A 32 4.69 10.90 15.62
CA MET A 32 5.27 12.20 15.26
C MET A 32 5.34 12.39 13.74
N LEU A 33 5.78 11.35 13.01
CA LEU A 33 5.81 11.38 11.54
C LEU A 33 4.41 11.49 10.93
N VAL A 34 3.44 10.76 11.49
CA VAL A 34 2.03 10.81 11.07
C VAL A 34 1.44 12.19 11.35
N ASP A 35 1.63 12.74 12.55
CA ASP A 35 1.08 14.02 12.94
C ASP A 35 1.58 15.14 12.01
N ARG A 36 2.88 15.20 11.72
CA ARG A 36 3.46 16.13 10.74
C ARG A 36 2.92 15.96 9.32
N ALA A 37 2.66 14.71 8.91
CA ALA A 37 2.08 14.44 7.60
C ALA A 37 0.62 14.91 7.54
N LEU A 38 -0.13 14.74 8.60
CA LEU A 38 -1.53 15.18 8.72
C LEU A 38 -1.65 16.70 8.79
N GLU A 39 -0.77 17.38 9.55
CA GLU A 39 -0.70 18.84 9.62
C GLU A 39 -0.53 19.49 8.24
N ARG A 40 0.31 18.89 7.35
CA ARG A 40 0.46 19.38 5.97
C ARG A 40 -0.80 19.20 5.12
N MET A 41 -1.69 18.32 5.53
CA MET A 41 -2.92 17.99 4.81
C MET A 41 -4.15 18.70 5.39
N ASP A 42 -4.01 19.46 6.47
CA ASP A 42 -5.12 20.04 7.23
C ASP A 42 -6.12 20.78 6.34
N ALA A 43 -5.65 21.73 5.53
CA ALA A 43 -6.49 22.49 4.60
C ALA A 43 -7.19 21.63 3.54
N GLU A 44 -6.64 20.47 3.20
CA GLU A 44 -7.24 19.54 2.25
C GLU A 44 -8.27 18.64 2.92
N LEU A 45 -8.00 18.23 4.14
CA LEU A 45 -8.94 17.46 4.93
C LEU A 45 -10.18 18.28 5.31
N GLU A 46 -9.99 19.56 5.61
CA GLU A 46 -11.11 20.49 5.90
C GLU A 46 -12.10 20.58 4.74
N LYS A 47 -11.62 20.64 3.50
CA LYS A 47 -12.48 20.69 2.29
C LYS A 47 -13.38 19.47 2.09
N LEU A 48 -13.12 18.36 2.76
CA LEU A 48 -13.94 17.14 2.70
C LEU A 48 -15.15 17.21 3.63
N TYR A 49 -15.23 18.23 4.48
CA TYR A 49 -16.28 18.37 5.48
C TYR A 49 -17.08 19.65 5.28
N SER A 50 -18.37 19.57 5.64
CA SER A 50 -19.25 20.73 5.60
C SER A 50 -18.99 21.63 6.80
N GLU A 51 -19.10 22.94 6.63
CA GLU A 51 -19.04 23.94 7.69
C GLU A 51 -20.23 23.86 8.66
N THR A 52 -21.32 23.21 8.25
CA THR A 52 -22.55 23.09 9.02
C THR A 52 -22.92 21.64 9.28
N GLY A 53 -23.61 21.39 10.40
CA GLY A 53 -24.11 20.08 10.77
C GLY A 53 -23.47 19.51 12.05
N ARG A 54 -23.78 18.23 12.35
CA ARG A 54 -23.22 17.55 13.51
C ARG A 54 -21.74 17.22 13.28
N PRO A 55 -20.83 17.54 14.22
CA PRO A 55 -19.43 17.15 14.12
C PRO A 55 -19.26 15.64 13.89
N SER A 56 -18.45 15.30 12.91
CA SER A 56 -18.09 13.92 12.59
C SER A 56 -16.79 13.51 13.29
N ILE A 57 -16.35 12.26 13.11
CA ILE A 57 -15.02 11.85 13.56
C ILE A 57 -13.97 12.65 12.77
N ALA A 58 -13.01 13.24 13.46
CA ALA A 58 -11.91 13.94 12.82
C ALA A 58 -11.13 12.99 11.89
N PRO A 59 -10.84 13.40 10.63
CA PRO A 59 -10.14 12.56 9.65
C PRO A 59 -8.78 12.08 10.15
N GLU A 60 -8.05 12.88 10.93
CA GLU A 60 -6.77 12.53 11.53
C GLU A 60 -6.93 11.32 12.47
N ARG A 61 -7.98 11.29 13.29
CA ARG A 61 -8.27 10.17 14.20
C ARG A 61 -8.59 8.90 13.40
N LEU A 62 -9.35 9.00 12.29
CA LEU A 62 -9.66 7.87 11.41
C LEU A 62 -8.39 7.31 10.76
N LEU A 63 -7.52 8.17 10.26
CA LEU A 63 -6.27 7.77 9.61
C LEU A 63 -5.31 7.13 10.62
N ARG A 64 -5.14 7.72 11.81
CA ARG A 64 -4.33 7.10 12.88
C ARG A 64 -4.90 5.74 13.30
N ALA A 65 -6.21 5.61 13.45
CA ALA A 65 -6.86 4.35 13.80
C ALA A 65 -6.65 3.28 12.71
N THR A 66 -6.77 3.66 11.43
CA THR A 66 -6.50 2.74 10.32
C THR A 66 -5.03 2.32 10.23
N LEU A 67 -4.10 3.24 10.47
CA LEU A 67 -2.68 2.92 10.55
C LEU A 67 -2.36 1.96 11.70
N LEU A 68 -3.02 2.11 12.87
CA LEU A 68 -2.91 1.12 13.96
C LEU A 68 -3.41 -0.26 13.54
N MET A 69 -4.53 -0.32 12.82
CA MET A 69 -5.06 -1.59 12.31
C MET A 69 -4.02 -2.32 11.46
N ILE A 70 -3.29 -1.58 10.62
CA ILE A 70 -2.22 -2.13 9.78
C ILE A 70 -1.00 -2.48 10.61
N LEU A 71 -0.50 -1.57 11.45
CA LEU A 71 0.73 -1.74 12.24
C LEU A 71 0.65 -2.91 13.22
N TYR A 72 -0.52 -3.14 13.81
CA TYR A 72 -0.77 -4.18 14.81
C TYR A 72 -1.54 -5.38 14.27
N SER A 73 -1.69 -5.50 12.95
CA SER A 73 -2.30 -6.66 12.28
C SER A 73 -3.75 -6.95 12.75
N ILE A 74 -4.50 -5.90 13.06
CA ILE A 74 -5.90 -6.04 13.49
C ILE A 74 -6.76 -6.39 12.28
N ARG A 75 -7.53 -7.47 12.39
CA ARG A 75 -8.20 -8.07 11.22
C ARG A 75 -9.54 -7.44 10.86
N SER A 76 -10.13 -6.63 11.72
CA SER A 76 -11.44 -6.02 11.48
C SER A 76 -11.61 -4.70 12.22
N GLU A 77 -12.44 -3.81 11.66
CA GLU A 77 -12.81 -2.54 12.29
C GLU A 77 -13.49 -2.76 13.65
N ARG A 78 -14.31 -3.81 13.79
CA ARG A 78 -14.92 -4.18 15.09
C ARG A 78 -13.85 -4.47 16.14
N GLN A 79 -12.86 -5.27 15.80
CA GLN A 79 -11.75 -5.57 16.71
C GLN A 79 -10.91 -4.32 17.00
N LEU A 80 -10.74 -3.41 16.02
CA LEU A 80 -10.08 -2.14 16.25
C LEU A 80 -10.83 -1.28 17.27
N MET A 81 -12.18 -1.14 17.14
CA MET A 81 -12.99 -0.40 18.10
C MET A 81 -12.90 -1.02 19.50
N GLU A 82 -12.98 -2.35 19.59
CA GLU A 82 -12.82 -3.08 20.84
C GLU A 82 -11.45 -2.80 21.48
N GLN A 83 -10.34 -2.91 20.72
CA GLN A 83 -9.00 -2.59 21.21
C GLN A 83 -8.88 -1.14 21.67
N MET A 84 -9.41 -0.18 20.93
CA MET A 84 -9.39 1.23 21.33
C MET A 84 -10.18 1.52 22.61
N ASN A 85 -11.10 0.63 23.00
CA ASN A 85 -11.89 0.82 24.23
C ASN A 85 -11.02 0.69 25.50
N TYR A 86 -10.05 -0.23 25.50
CA TYR A 86 -9.26 -0.52 26.71
C TYR A 86 -7.73 -0.46 26.50
N ASN A 87 -7.23 -0.37 25.28
CA ASN A 87 -5.79 -0.32 25.01
C ASN A 87 -5.30 1.12 25.09
N LEU A 88 -4.55 1.45 26.14
CA LEU A 88 -4.05 2.80 26.41
C LEU A 88 -3.12 3.31 25.30
N LEU A 89 -2.29 2.43 24.71
CA LEU A 89 -1.42 2.78 23.59
C LEU A 89 -2.24 3.21 22.37
N PHE A 90 -3.33 2.50 22.09
CA PHE A 90 -4.18 2.80 20.93
C PHE A 90 -4.94 4.11 21.13
N ARG A 91 -5.49 4.32 22.33
CA ARG A 91 -6.14 5.59 22.69
C ARG A 91 -5.19 6.76 22.52
N TRP A 92 -4.00 6.66 23.10
CA TRP A 92 -2.97 7.67 22.96
C TRP A 92 -2.58 7.90 21.50
N PHE A 93 -2.33 6.84 20.70
CA PHE A 93 -1.90 6.97 19.31
C PHE A 93 -2.97 7.65 18.44
N VAL A 94 -4.24 7.37 18.67
CA VAL A 94 -5.36 7.98 17.93
C VAL A 94 -5.64 9.41 18.40
N GLY A 95 -5.31 9.76 19.62
CA GLY A 95 -5.61 11.05 20.24
C GLY A 95 -6.97 11.04 20.95
N LEU A 96 -7.28 9.94 21.63
CA LEU A 96 -8.45 9.77 22.48
C LEU A 96 -8.03 9.91 23.94
N GLU A 97 -8.83 10.63 24.72
CA GLU A 97 -8.67 10.70 26.18
C GLU A 97 -9.24 9.45 26.86
N MET A 98 -8.96 9.28 28.17
CA MET A 98 -9.42 8.10 28.92
C MET A 98 -10.93 7.94 28.91
N ASP A 99 -11.66 9.07 28.96
CA ASP A 99 -13.12 9.10 29.06
C ASP A 99 -13.83 9.24 27.69
N ASP A 100 -13.05 9.41 26.60
CA ASP A 100 -13.64 9.49 25.25
C ASP A 100 -14.37 8.20 24.91
N ALA A 101 -15.63 8.32 24.49
CA ALA A 101 -16.38 7.18 23.94
C ALA A 101 -15.81 6.74 22.60
N ILE A 102 -15.78 5.42 22.37
CA ILE A 102 -15.37 4.86 21.08
C ILE A 102 -16.54 4.89 20.11
N TRP A 103 -16.24 5.14 18.87
CA TRP A 103 -17.21 5.21 17.77
C TRP A 103 -17.84 3.86 17.47
N ASP A 104 -19.08 3.88 17.02
CA ASP A 104 -19.68 2.70 16.42
C ASP A 104 -18.99 2.36 15.08
N VAL A 105 -18.90 1.06 14.78
CA VAL A 105 -18.24 0.55 13.55
C VAL A 105 -18.90 1.12 12.30
N SER A 106 -20.22 1.31 12.29
CA SER A 106 -20.95 1.86 11.15
C SER A 106 -20.60 3.33 10.89
N VAL A 107 -20.40 4.11 11.97
CA VAL A 107 -19.95 5.52 11.88
C VAL A 107 -18.52 5.57 11.33
N PHE A 108 -17.63 4.71 11.82
CA PHE A 108 -16.26 4.62 11.32
C PHE A 108 -16.23 4.30 9.82
N THR A 109 -17.00 3.28 9.40
CA THR A 109 -17.09 2.86 7.99
C THR A 109 -17.59 4.00 7.09
N LYS A 110 -18.68 4.70 7.47
CA LYS A 110 -19.20 5.83 6.68
C LYS A 110 -18.18 6.96 6.52
N ASN A 111 -17.48 7.31 7.59
CA ASN A 111 -16.47 8.37 7.52
C ASN A 111 -15.24 7.93 6.70
N ARG A 112 -14.88 6.65 6.72
CA ARG A 112 -13.82 6.12 5.85
C ARG A 112 -14.17 6.29 4.36
N GLU A 113 -15.41 6.03 3.93
CA GLU A 113 -15.82 6.20 2.52
C GLU A 113 -15.53 7.64 2.02
N ARG A 114 -15.79 8.65 2.84
CA ARG A 114 -15.45 10.05 2.51
C ARG A 114 -13.95 10.25 2.26
N LEU A 115 -13.09 9.61 3.04
CA LEU A 115 -11.64 9.69 2.87
C LEU A 115 -11.17 8.96 1.60
N ILE A 116 -11.87 7.89 1.20
CA ILE A 116 -11.62 7.18 -0.06
C ILE A 116 -11.97 8.07 -1.25
N GLU A 117 -13.16 8.64 -1.26
CA GLU A 117 -13.62 9.58 -2.31
C GLU A 117 -12.69 10.78 -2.44
N GLY A 118 -12.15 11.28 -1.34
CA GLY A 118 -11.18 12.37 -1.31
C GLY A 118 -9.74 11.97 -1.68
N ALA A 119 -9.47 10.74 -2.11
CA ALA A 119 -8.12 10.24 -2.42
C ALA A 119 -7.06 10.49 -1.31
N VAL A 120 -7.50 10.49 -0.04
CA VAL A 120 -6.68 10.90 1.11
C VAL A 120 -5.47 9.99 1.32
N SER A 121 -5.57 8.69 0.99
CA SER A 121 -4.44 7.75 1.13
C SER A 121 -3.26 8.09 0.22
N GLN A 122 -3.52 8.57 -0.99
CA GLN A 122 -2.48 9.04 -1.92
C GLN A 122 -1.80 10.30 -1.37
N ARG A 123 -2.58 11.28 -0.94
CA ARG A 123 -2.05 12.53 -0.37
C ARG A 123 -1.24 12.29 0.90
N LEU A 124 -1.67 11.34 1.75
CA LEU A 124 -0.91 10.95 2.93
C LEU A 124 0.43 10.31 2.56
N LEU A 125 0.47 9.47 1.52
CA LEU A 125 1.73 8.93 1.00
C LEU A 125 2.65 10.07 0.53
N GLU A 126 2.14 10.99 -0.27
CA GLU A 126 2.88 12.16 -0.77
C GLU A 126 3.41 13.02 0.37
N SER A 127 2.61 13.29 1.40
CA SER A 127 3.02 14.05 2.59
C SER A 127 4.13 13.35 3.38
N VAL A 128 4.06 12.03 3.53
CA VAL A 128 5.14 11.23 4.15
C VAL A 128 6.41 11.27 3.32
N LEU A 129 6.31 11.26 1.98
CA LEU A 129 7.47 11.37 1.09
C LEU A 129 8.13 12.76 1.15
N ILE A 130 7.36 13.83 1.37
CA ILE A 130 7.93 15.18 1.63
C ILE A 130 8.82 15.13 2.87
N ALA A 131 8.35 14.50 3.95
CA ALA A 131 9.17 14.32 5.15
C ALA A 131 10.43 13.47 4.88
N ALA A 132 10.30 12.40 4.08
CA ALA A 132 11.44 11.57 3.70
C ALA A 132 12.49 12.34 2.88
N ARG A 133 12.07 13.23 1.96
CA ARG A 133 12.98 14.13 1.21
C ARG A 133 13.68 15.11 2.13
N ALA A 134 12.98 15.73 3.06
CA ALA A 134 13.57 16.67 4.02
C ALA A 134 14.69 16.03 4.86
N HIS A 135 14.61 14.73 5.09
CA HIS A 135 15.65 13.95 5.78
C HIS A 135 16.65 13.26 4.83
N ASN A 136 16.69 13.62 3.53
CA ASN A 136 17.57 13.04 2.51
C ASN A 136 17.48 11.50 2.38
N LEU A 137 16.31 10.93 2.63
CA LEU A 137 16.10 9.48 2.59
C LEU A 137 15.75 8.94 1.21
N LEU A 138 15.40 9.79 0.24
CA LEU A 138 15.01 9.36 -1.10
C LEU A 138 16.17 9.49 -2.09
N SER A 139 16.35 8.47 -2.93
CA SER A 139 17.11 8.56 -4.16
C SER A 139 16.19 9.02 -5.28
N GLU A 140 16.67 9.90 -6.14
CA GLU A 140 15.93 10.39 -7.31
C GLU A 140 16.38 9.72 -8.61
N GLU A 141 17.30 8.76 -8.54
CA GLU A 141 17.99 8.19 -9.69
C GLU A 141 17.58 6.75 -9.99
N HIS A 142 17.52 5.93 -8.96
CA HIS A 142 17.41 4.49 -9.12
C HIS A 142 16.14 3.97 -8.47
N PHE A 143 15.26 3.43 -9.31
CA PHE A 143 13.98 2.90 -8.89
C PHE A 143 13.83 1.43 -9.26
N THR A 144 12.91 0.77 -8.55
CA THR A 144 12.48 -0.60 -8.86
C THR A 144 10.96 -0.66 -8.84
N VAL A 145 10.39 -1.32 -9.83
CA VAL A 145 8.96 -1.62 -9.89
C VAL A 145 8.71 -3.12 -9.79
N ASP A 146 7.64 -3.48 -9.11
CA ASP A 146 7.13 -4.86 -9.10
C ASP A 146 5.65 -4.86 -8.70
N GLY A 147 4.98 -5.97 -8.98
CA GLY A 147 3.59 -6.21 -8.65
C GLY A 147 3.41 -7.37 -7.67
N THR A 148 2.29 -7.34 -6.96
CA THR A 148 1.93 -8.41 -6.04
C THR A 148 0.44 -8.68 -6.07
N LEU A 149 0.01 -9.95 -6.00
CA LEU A 149 -1.41 -10.29 -5.90
C LEU A 149 -1.92 -9.97 -4.48
N ILE A 150 -3.06 -9.33 -4.40
CA ILE A 150 -3.83 -9.08 -3.18
C ILE A 150 -5.06 -9.96 -3.25
N GLN A 151 -5.19 -10.95 -2.37
CA GLN A 151 -6.34 -11.84 -2.39
C GLN A 151 -7.61 -11.08 -1.96
N ALA A 152 -8.65 -11.17 -2.79
CA ALA A 152 -9.95 -10.59 -2.49
C ALA A 152 -10.73 -11.39 -1.45
N TRP A 153 -11.72 -10.78 -0.83
CA TRP A 153 -12.63 -11.47 0.10
C TRP A 153 -13.65 -12.38 -0.59
N ALA A 154 -13.76 -12.29 -1.91
CA ALA A 154 -14.65 -13.14 -2.70
C ALA A 154 -14.22 -14.61 -2.68
N ALA A 155 -15.17 -15.51 -2.61
CA ALA A 155 -14.92 -16.94 -2.80
C ALA A 155 -14.93 -17.28 -4.31
N ALA A 156 -14.12 -18.25 -4.76
CA ALA A 156 -14.12 -18.68 -6.17
C ALA A 156 -15.51 -19.13 -6.66
N ARG A 157 -16.31 -19.72 -5.77
CA ARG A 157 -17.70 -20.15 -6.06
C ARG A 157 -18.68 -18.99 -6.31
N SER A 158 -18.32 -17.75 -5.96
CA SER A 158 -19.17 -16.58 -6.23
C SER A 158 -19.06 -16.08 -7.66
N PHE A 159 -18.12 -16.62 -8.45
CA PHE A 159 -17.95 -16.26 -9.85
C PHE A 159 -18.99 -16.95 -10.72
N LYS A 160 -19.74 -16.15 -11.48
CA LYS A 160 -20.74 -16.57 -12.44
C LYS A 160 -20.38 -15.99 -13.81
N GLN A 161 -20.85 -16.64 -14.89
CA GLN A 161 -20.75 -16.05 -16.21
C GLN A 161 -21.54 -14.74 -16.24
N LYS A 162 -20.94 -13.69 -16.81
CA LYS A 162 -21.69 -12.48 -17.16
C LYS A 162 -22.78 -12.90 -18.13
N CYS A 163 -24.03 -12.60 -17.80
CA CYS A 163 -25.19 -13.03 -18.56
C CYS A 163 -25.18 -12.40 -19.98
N ASP A 164 -24.57 -13.11 -20.94
CA ASP A 164 -25.16 -13.24 -22.27
C ASP A 164 -25.97 -14.54 -22.25
N PRO A 165 -27.22 -14.56 -22.70
CA PRO A 165 -27.99 -15.81 -22.75
C PRO A 165 -27.18 -16.83 -23.55
N PRO A 166 -27.04 -18.07 -23.07
CA PRO A 166 -26.33 -19.11 -23.82
C PRO A 166 -26.99 -19.23 -25.20
N ALA A 167 -26.19 -19.23 -26.24
CA ALA A 167 -26.71 -19.52 -27.58
C ALA A 167 -27.49 -20.84 -27.51
N PRO A 168 -28.72 -20.93 -28.11
CA PRO A 168 -29.51 -22.13 -28.05
C PRO A 168 -28.71 -23.29 -28.69
N GLY A 169 -28.36 -24.31 -27.89
CA GLY A 169 -27.61 -25.46 -28.32
C GLY A 169 -26.27 -25.74 -27.65
N ALA A 170 -25.78 -24.86 -26.76
CA ALA A 170 -24.59 -25.15 -25.97
C ALA A 170 -24.95 -26.06 -24.80
N GLY A 171 -24.70 -27.35 -24.98
CA GLY A 171 -24.85 -28.35 -23.92
C GLY A 171 -23.98 -28.03 -22.73
N SER A 172 -24.48 -28.31 -21.51
CA SER A 172 -23.79 -28.14 -20.21
C SER A 172 -22.56 -29.08 -20.12
N GLY A 173 -21.48 -28.71 -20.80
CA GLY A 173 -20.20 -29.41 -20.79
C GLY A 173 -19.28 -28.83 -19.69
N TYR A 174 -19.40 -29.31 -18.49
CA TYR A 174 -18.44 -29.08 -17.40
C TYR A 174 -17.19 -29.92 -17.63
N LYS A 175 -16.35 -29.55 -18.60
CA LYS A 175 -14.99 -30.12 -18.77
C LYS A 175 -14.09 -29.09 -19.47
N GLY A 176 -13.22 -28.41 -18.72
CA GLY A 176 -11.95 -27.94 -19.28
C GLY A 176 -11.97 -26.61 -20.04
N GLU A 177 -13.07 -25.89 -20.11
CA GLU A 177 -13.03 -24.52 -20.64
C GLU A 177 -12.19 -23.66 -19.73
N VAL A 178 -11.11 -23.11 -20.27
CA VAL A 178 -10.41 -21.97 -19.69
C VAL A 178 -11.48 -20.89 -19.58
N LEU A 179 -12.02 -20.70 -18.37
CA LEU A 179 -12.94 -19.60 -18.07
C LEU A 179 -12.23 -18.33 -18.53
N LEU A 180 -12.66 -17.79 -19.67
CA LEU A 180 -12.12 -16.55 -20.21
C LEU A 180 -12.34 -15.50 -19.12
N ARG A 181 -11.25 -14.98 -18.57
CA ARG A 181 -11.21 -14.10 -17.38
C ARG A 181 -12.20 -12.94 -17.46
N ASP A 182 -12.48 -12.48 -18.67
CA ASP A 182 -13.37 -11.38 -18.96
C ASP A 182 -14.86 -11.76 -19.00
N LYS A 183 -15.17 -13.07 -19.04
CA LYS A 183 -16.55 -13.56 -19.12
C LYS A 183 -17.17 -13.94 -17.77
N VAL A 184 -16.42 -13.86 -16.68
CA VAL A 184 -16.90 -14.19 -15.34
C VAL A 184 -16.78 -13.00 -14.39
N GLU A 185 -17.75 -12.88 -13.50
CA GLU A 185 -17.80 -11.83 -12.50
C GLU A 185 -18.23 -12.42 -11.15
N SER A 186 -17.64 -11.91 -10.07
CA SER A 186 -18.04 -12.32 -8.72
C SER A 186 -19.30 -11.58 -8.28
N THR A 187 -20.31 -12.31 -7.82
CA THR A 187 -21.50 -11.72 -7.21
C THR A 187 -21.25 -11.08 -5.85
N THR A 188 -20.11 -11.39 -5.23
CA THR A 188 -19.72 -10.85 -3.91
C THR A 188 -18.84 -9.61 -4.04
N ASP A 189 -17.95 -9.57 -5.04
CA ASP A 189 -17.00 -8.51 -5.28
C ASP A 189 -16.78 -8.41 -6.81
N PRO A 190 -17.56 -7.58 -7.51
CA PRO A 190 -17.53 -7.48 -8.97
C PRO A 190 -16.18 -7.07 -9.56
N ASP A 191 -15.36 -6.34 -8.79
CA ASP A 191 -14.04 -5.89 -9.22
C ASP A 191 -12.97 -6.96 -9.07
N ALA A 192 -13.19 -7.98 -8.23
CA ALA A 192 -12.23 -9.08 -8.09
C ALA A 192 -12.11 -9.88 -9.39
N ARG A 193 -10.90 -10.29 -9.74
CA ARG A 193 -10.63 -11.12 -10.92
C ARG A 193 -10.02 -12.46 -10.52
N LEU A 194 -10.43 -13.54 -11.19
CA LEU A 194 -9.76 -14.82 -11.06
C LEU A 194 -8.39 -14.73 -11.75
N TYR A 195 -7.34 -14.77 -10.96
CA TYR A 195 -5.98 -14.61 -11.45
C TYR A 195 -5.05 -15.70 -10.88
N LYS A 196 -4.05 -16.09 -11.65
CA LYS A 196 -2.97 -17.00 -11.23
C LYS A 196 -1.62 -16.39 -11.56
N LYS A 197 -0.66 -16.49 -10.66
CA LYS A 197 0.68 -15.93 -10.86
C LYS A 197 1.49 -16.75 -11.86
N ALA A 198 1.40 -18.08 -11.78
CA ALA A 198 2.03 -19.00 -12.72
C ALA A 198 0.98 -19.93 -13.36
N SER A 199 1.32 -20.54 -14.52
CA SER A 199 0.40 -21.44 -15.22
C SER A 199 -0.02 -22.66 -14.39
N ALA A 200 0.87 -23.14 -13.51
CA ALA A 200 0.61 -24.26 -12.61
C ALA A 200 -0.22 -23.88 -11.37
N ASP A 201 -0.34 -22.60 -11.05
CA ASP A 201 -1.06 -22.14 -9.86
C ASP A 201 -2.58 -22.21 -10.04
N LYS A 202 -3.29 -22.43 -8.93
CA LYS A 202 -4.75 -22.30 -8.89
C LYS A 202 -5.14 -20.82 -9.00
N ALA A 203 -6.11 -20.53 -9.87
CA ALA A 203 -6.67 -19.19 -9.97
C ALA A 203 -7.41 -18.81 -8.67
N VAL A 204 -7.11 -17.64 -8.14
CA VAL A 204 -7.73 -17.09 -6.92
C VAL A 204 -8.33 -15.72 -7.20
N PRO A 205 -9.47 -15.37 -6.56
CA PRO A 205 -10.00 -14.01 -6.63
C PRO A 205 -8.98 -13.01 -6.11
N SER A 206 -8.59 -12.05 -6.94
CA SER A 206 -7.47 -11.16 -6.63
C SER A 206 -7.61 -9.78 -7.25
N TYR A 207 -6.90 -8.85 -6.66
CA TYR A 207 -6.43 -7.59 -7.22
C TYR A 207 -4.92 -7.65 -7.39
N GLN A 208 -4.34 -6.69 -8.08
CA GLN A 208 -2.89 -6.50 -8.14
C GLN A 208 -2.51 -5.19 -7.44
N GLY A 209 -1.56 -5.26 -6.52
CA GLY A 209 -0.93 -4.09 -5.92
C GLY A 209 0.43 -3.87 -6.56
N HIS A 210 0.69 -2.64 -7.00
CA HIS A 210 1.93 -2.24 -7.66
C HIS A 210 2.68 -1.24 -6.78
N ALA A 211 3.98 -1.37 -6.71
CA ALA A 211 4.82 -0.45 -5.95
C ALA A 211 6.04 -0.03 -6.78
N LEU A 212 6.40 1.24 -6.65
CA LEU A 212 7.64 1.79 -7.15
C LEU A 212 8.49 2.20 -5.95
N THR A 213 9.65 1.57 -5.77
CA THR A 213 10.57 1.83 -4.66
C THR A 213 11.82 2.55 -5.13
N GLU A 214 12.33 3.48 -4.33
CA GLU A 214 13.68 3.99 -4.53
C GLU A 214 14.72 2.98 -3.97
N ASN A 215 15.90 2.93 -4.59
CA ASN A 215 16.87 1.86 -4.36
C ASN A 215 17.92 2.15 -3.26
N ARG A 216 17.93 3.35 -2.65
CA ARG A 216 18.86 3.70 -1.57
C ARG A 216 18.41 3.10 -0.24
N ASN A 217 17.22 3.44 0.18
CA ASN A 217 16.64 3.06 1.47
C ASN A 217 15.46 2.08 1.35
N GLY A 218 14.95 1.81 0.14
CA GLY A 218 13.81 0.93 -0.10
C GLY A 218 12.48 1.54 0.37
N LEU A 219 12.35 2.87 0.29
CA LEU A 219 11.08 3.56 0.50
C LEU A 219 10.22 3.49 -0.75
N VAL A 220 8.95 3.27 -0.59
CA VAL A 220 8.00 3.24 -1.71
C VAL A 220 7.59 4.66 -2.07
N VAL A 221 7.89 5.08 -3.29
CA VAL A 221 7.62 6.45 -3.78
C VAL A 221 6.29 6.58 -4.51
N ALA A 222 5.76 5.47 -5.04
CA ALA A 222 4.41 5.43 -5.60
C ALA A 222 3.82 4.03 -5.42
N ALA A 223 2.50 3.97 -5.26
CA ALA A 223 1.78 2.71 -5.12
C ALA A 223 0.34 2.87 -5.64
N GLU A 224 -0.18 1.81 -6.25
CA GLU A 224 -1.58 1.72 -6.64
C GLU A 224 -2.04 0.27 -6.71
N ALA A 225 -3.32 0.02 -6.49
CA ALA A 225 -3.94 -1.26 -6.77
C ALA A 225 -4.75 -1.18 -8.07
N THR A 226 -4.79 -2.30 -8.81
CA THR A 226 -5.56 -2.44 -10.05
C THR A 226 -6.37 -3.73 -10.05
N LEU A 227 -7.26 -3.87 -11.01
CA LEU A 227 -7.85 -5.16 -11.33
C LEU A 227 -6.74 -6.11 -11.80
N ALA A 228 -6.80 -7.37 -11.39
CA ALA A 228 -5.78 -8.34 -11.76
C ALA A 228 -5.86 -8.66 -13.26
N ALA A 229 -4.85 -8.19 -14.02
CA ALA A 229 -4.69 -8.40 -15.46
C ALA A 229 -3.20 -8.48 -15.84
N THR A 230 -2.90 -9.18 -16.94
CA THR A 230 -1.50 -9.40 -17.35
C THR A 230 -0.79 -8.10 -17.76
N VAL A 231 -1.51 -7.14 -18.35
CA VAL A 231 -0.96 -5.85 -18.78
C VAL A 231 -0.92 -4.80 -17.66
N ALA A 232 -1.68 -5.01 -16.57
CA ALA A 232 -1.86 -4.03 -15.51
C ALA A 232 -0.54 -3.63 -14.85
N GLU A 233 0.43 -4.52 -14.73
CA GLU A 233 1.72 -4.25 -14.10
C GLU A 233 2.51 -3.19 -14.86
N ARG A 234 2.59 -3.31 -16.19
CA ARG A 234 3.33 -2.37 -17.03
C ARG A 234 2.66 -1.00 -17.09
N GLU A 235 1.34 -0.98 -17.27
CA GLU A 235 0.58 0.27 -17.27
C GLU A 235 0.66 0.99 -15.93
N ALA A 236 0.55 0.27 -14.82
CA ALA A 236 0.71 0.83 -13.48
C ALA A 236 2.13 1.38 -13.27
N ALA A 237 3.15 0.65 -13.75
CA ALA A 237 4.54 1.11 -13.67
C ALA A 237 4.74 2.45 -14.38
N LEU A 238 4.20 2.62 -15.59
CA LEU A 238 4.30 3.88 -16.34
C LEU A 238 3.55 5.02 -15.63
N ARG A 239 2.33 4.78 -15.14
CA ARG A 239 1.59 5.80 -14.37
C ARG A 239 2.30 6.23 -13.09
N MET A 240 2.90 5.29 -12.37
CA MET A 240 3.69 5.56 -11.17
C MET A 240 4.97 6.33 -11.49
N LEU A 241 5.65 5.99 -12.59
CA LEU A 241 6.81 6.73 -13.08
C LEU A 241 6.45 8.15 -13.47
N ASP A 242 5.37 8.37 -14.22
CA ASP A 242 4.94 9.70 -14.65
C ASP A 242 4.71 10.63 -13.44
N ARG A 243 4.08 10.13 -12.38
CA ARG A 243 3.91 10.86 -11.12
C ARG A 243 5.26 11.17 -10.43
N THR A 244 6.18 10.22 -10.47
CA THR A 244 7.50 10.35 -9.83
C THR A 244 8.40 11.31 -10.60
N VAL A 245 8.42 11.26 -11.95
CA VAL A 245 9.14 12.18 -12.82
C VAL A 245 8.61 13.60 -12.66
N ALA A 246 7.29 13.79 -12.61
CA ALA A 246 6.67 15.08 -12.40
C ALA A 246 7.03 15.71 -11.03
N ALA A 247 7.30 14.88 -10.02
CA ALA A 247 7.71 15.31 -8.67
C ALA A 247 9.23 15.49 -8.53
N LYS A 248 10.04 15.15 -9.56
CA LYS A 248 11.49 15.27 -9.53
C LYS A 248 11.91 16.73 -9.41
N ASP A 249 12.88 16.98 -8.54
CA ASP A 249 13.50 18.30 -8.44
C ASP A 249 14.27 18.62 -9.74
N LYS A 250 13.93 19.73 -10.40
CA LYS A 250 14.54 20.17 -11.66
C LYS A 250 16.01 20.59 -11.55
N ARG A 251 16.60 20.52 -10.36
CA ARG A 251 17.98 20.96 -10.07
C ARG A 251 19.07 20.05 -10.66
N ASN A 252 18.74 18.79 -11.02
CA ASN A 252 19.68 17.85 -11.63
C ASN A 252 19.10 17.24 -12.92
N PRO A 253 18.95 18.00 -14.01
CA PRO A 253 18.36 17.49 -15.26
C PRO A 253 19.25 16.44 -15.96
N GLU A 254 20.55 16.42 -15.70
CA GLU A 254 21.51 15.51 -16.36
C GLU A 254 21.50 14.09 -15.77
N GLN A 255 20.92 13.90 -14.59
CA GLN A 255 20.93 12.62 -13.92
C GLN A 255 19.81 11.71 -14.44
N GLN A 256 20.18 10.79 -15.31
CA GLN A 256 19.24 9.84 -15.91
C GLN A 256 18.67 8.89 -14.85
N MET A 257 17.35 8.79 -14.79
CA MET A 257 16.64 7.80 -13.96
C MET A 257 16.83 6.41 -14.52
N THR A 258 16.87 5.40 -13.64
CA THR A 258 16.92 3.99 -14.01
C THR A 258 15.75 3.24 -13.39
N LEU A 259 15.16 2.27 -14.09
CA LEU A 259 14.10 1.41 -13.60
C LEU A 259 14.52 -0.05 -13.62
N GLY A 260 14.67 -0.65 -12.43
CA GLY A 260 14.83 -2.09 -12.25
C GLY A 260 13.47 -2.80 -12.28
N ALA A 261 13.36 -3.84 -13.10
CA ALA A 261 12.15 -4.67 -13.20
C ALA A 261 12.51 -6.12 -13.52
N ASP A 262 11.57 -7.04 -13.34
CA ASP A 262 11.75 -8.45 -13.67
C ASP A 262 11.54 -8.75 -15.16
N THR A 263 11.67 -10.04 -15.55
CA THR A 263 11.51 -10.48 -16.93
C THR A 263 10.10 -10.32 -17.50
N GLN A 264 9.06 -10.17 -16.66
CA GLN A 264 7.69 -9.95 -17.13
C GLN A 264 7.50 -8.56 -17.75
N TYR A 265 8.43 -7.63 -17.45
CA TYR A 265 8.49 -6.30 -18.05
C TYR A 265 9.29 -6.25 -19.35
N GLN A 266 9.86 -7.39 -19.83
CA GLN A 266 10.53 -7.48 -21.13
C GLN A 266 9.50 -7.50 -22.27
N GLU A 267 9.01 -6.33 -22.62
CA GLU A 267 8.13 -6.07 -23.75
C GLU A 267 8.65 -4.82 -24.49
N GLU A 268 8.76 -4.92 -25.81
CA GLU A 268 9.32 -3.88 -26.64
C GLU A 268 8.67 -2.51 -26.40
N LYS A 269 7.34 -2.50 -26.41
CA LYS A 269 6.56 -1.28 -26.17
C LYS A 269 6.87 -0.66 -24.80
N PHE A 270 6.96 -1.47 -23.75
CA PHE A 270 7.26 -0.96 -22.40
C PHE A 270 8.67 -0.37 -22.32
N ILE A 271 9.66 -1.04 -22.95
CA ILE A 271 11.05 -0.54 -23.01
C ILE A 271 11.11 0.77 -23.80
N GLU A 272 10.38 0.89 -24.91
CA GLU A 272 10.29 2.13 -25.67
C GLU A 272 9.59 3.25 -24.89
N ASP A 273 8.53 2.96 -24.19
CA ASP A 273 7.84 3.90 -23.29
C ASP A 273 8.78 4.45 -22.18
N LEU A 274 9.70 3.62 -21.68
CA LEU A 274 10.74 4.07 -20.73
C LEU A 274 11.76 5.01 -21.39
N ARG A 275 12.22 4.68 -22.61
CA ARG A 275 13.15 5.52 -23.39
C ARG A 275 12.55 6.90 -23.66
N GLN A 276 11.27 6.96 -24.06
CA GLN A 276 10.54 8.23 -24.29
C GLN A 276 10.50 9.10 -23.03
N ARG A 277 10.51 8.50 -21.84
CA ARG A 277 10.56 9.18 -20.54
C ARG A 277 11.98 9.49 -20.05
N SER A 278 12.99 9.22 -20.87
CA SER A 278 14.40 9.34 -20.50
C SER A 278 14.80 8.48 -19.28
N VAL A 279 14.14 7.34 -19.10
CA VAL A 279 14.40 6.36 -18.04
C VAL A 279 15.18 5.18 -18.62
N ALA A 280 16.36 4.88 -18.06
CA ALA A 280 17.15 3.73 -18.50
C ALA A 280 16.51 2.41 -18.03
N PRO A 281 16.23 1.47 -18.95
CA PRO A 281 15.59 0.21 -18.61
C PRO A 281 16.61 -0.79 -18.04
N HIS A 282 16.55 -1.07 -16.75
CA HIS A 282 17.33 -2.12 -16.09
C HIS A 282 16.47 -3.38 -15.88
N VAL A 283 15.77 -3.79 -16.94
CA VAL A 283 14.86 -4.96 -16.91
C VAL A 283 15.67 -6.24 -17.02
N SER A 284 15.31 -7.28 -16.25
CA SER A 284 15.93 -8.61 -16.34
C SER A 284 15.63 -9.25 -17.69
N GLU A 285 16.60 -9.95 -18.29
CA GLU A 285 16.45 -10.63 -19.56
C GLU A 285 16.09 -12.12 -19.38
N TYR A 286 15.46 -12.66 -20.38
CA TYR A 286 15.26 -14.10 -20.49
C TYR A 286 16.59 -14.77 -20.83
N VAL A 287 16.99 -15.78 -20.04
CA VAL A 287 18.26 -16.52 -20.22
C VAL A 287 18.08 -17.72 -21.11
N GLU A 288 16.90 -18.36 -21.09
CA GLU A 288 16.59 -19.57 -21.86
C GLU A 288 15.19 -19.50 -22.47
N GLY A 289 15.01 -20.14 -23.64
CA GLY A 289 13.72 -20.40 -24.27
C GLY A 289 12.98 -19.22 -24.89
N ASN A 290 13.28 -17.98 -24.49
CA ASN A 290 12.60 -16.76 -24.94
C ASN A 290 13.58 -15.61 -25.27
N LEU A 291 14.80 -15.92 -25.67
CA LEU A 291 15.85 -14.92 -25.97
C LEU A 291 15.41 -13.87 -27.01
N GLY A 292 14.60 -14.24 -27.98
CA GLY A 292 14.06 -13.34 -29.00
C GLY A 292 13.05 -12.30 -28.46
N LYS A 293 12.66 -12.36 -27.19
CA LYS A 293 11.80 -11.36 -26.54
C LYS A 293 12.58 -10.29 -25.81
N ASN A 294 13.91 -10.38 -25.78
CA ASN A 294 14.75 -9.37 -25.14
C ASN A 294 14.87 -8.13 -26.03
N SER A 295 14.38 -6.98 -25.56
CA SER A 295 14.25 -5.73 -26.32
C SER A 295 15.31 -4.68 -25.95
N LEU A 296 16.28 -5.03 -25.08
CA LEU A 296 17.36 -4.13 -24.67
C LEU A 296 18.43 -4.03 -25.76
N THR A 297 18.96 -2.83 -26.00
CA THR A 297 20.13 -2.59 -26.86
C THR A 297 21.41 -3.08 -26.20
N GLU A 298 22.51 -3.21 -26.99
CA GLU A 298 23.82 -3.58 -26.46
C GLU A 298 24.34 -2.56 -25.43
N GLN A 299 24.09 -1.26 -25.66
CA GLN A 299 24.49 -0.19 -24.75
C GLN A 299 23.74 -0.30 -23.41
N GLU A 300 22.44 -0.58 -23.43
CA GLU A 300 21.64 -0.77 -22.23
C GLU A 300 22.05 -2.03 -21.44
N ARG A 301 22.50 -3.07 -22.14
CA ARG A 301 23.06 -4.28 -21.52
C ARG A 301 24.41 -4.03 -20.86
N ALA A 302 25.24 -3.18 -21.47
CA ALA A 302 26.58 -2.82 -20.99
C ALA A 302 26.57 -1.80 -19.83
N ASP A 303 25.40 -1.24 -19.46
CA ASP A 303 25.31 -0.30 -18.33
C ASP A 303 25.70 -0.97 -17.01
N GLU A 304 26.83 -0.56 -16.45
CA GLU A 304 27.36 -1.10 -15.18
C GLU A 304 26.38 -0.95 -14.01
N ARG A 305 25.53 0.09 -14.01
CA ARG A 305 24.51 0.35 -13.00
C ARG A 305 23.43 -0.73 -12.97
N ARG A 306 23.25 -1.47 -14.09
CA ARG A 306 22.25 -2.54 -14.21
C ARG A 306 22.48 -3.65 -13.19
N ALA A 307 23.72 -4.09 -12.97
CA ALA A 307 24.05 -5.12 -12.00
C ALA A 307 23.68 -4.69 -10.55
N ILE A 308 23.87 -3.40 -10.25
CA ILE A 308 23.46 -2.84 -8.95
C ILE A 308 21.95 -2.78 -8.84
N SER A 309 21.24 -2.29 -9.86
CA SER A 309 19.78 -2.22 -9.91
C SER A 309 19.17 -3.60 -9.70
N GLN A 310 19.65 -4.65 -10.37
CA GLN A 310 19.13 -6.01 -10.24
C GLN A 310 19.35 -6.60 -8.83
N ARG A 311 20.46 -6.28 -8.17
CA ARG A 311 20.66 -6.65 -6.76
C ARG A 311 19.71 -5.91 -5.81
N LYS A 312 19.54 -4.61 -6.04
CA LYS A 312 18.67 -3.75 -5.23
C LYS A 312 17.19 -4.03 -5.44
N ARG A 313 16.80 -4.56 -6.62
CA ARG A 313 15.42 -4.97 -6.93
C ARG A 313 14.80 -5.85 -5.83
N LYS A 314 15.58 -6.71 -5.21
CA LYS A 314 15.12 -7.57 -4.11
C LYS A 314 14.60 -6.79 -2.88
N LEU A 315 14.87 -5.49 -2.77
CA LEU A 315 14.34 -4.66 -1.68
C LEU A 315 12.81 -4.55 -1.74
N ILE A 316 12.22 -4.56 -2.94
CA ILE A 316 10.76 -4.48 -3.10
C ILE A 316 10.05 -5.74 -2.55
N GLU A 317 10.70 -6.90 -2.62
CA GLU A 317 10.18 -8.14 -2.05
C GLU A 317 9.96 -8.02 -0.53
N ARG A 318 10.80 -7.22 0.16
CA ARG A 318 10.64 -6.92 1.59
C ARG A 318 9.39 -6.09 1.88
N VAL A 319 9.04 -5.17 0.97
CA VAL A 319 7.79 -4.38 1.07
C VAL A 319 6.59 -5.32 1.02
N PHE A 320 6.55 -6.21 0.02
CA PHE A 320 5.45 -7.16 -0.14
C PHE A 320 5.43 -8.22 0.97
N GLY A 321 6.60 -8.72 1.37
CA GLY A 321 6.73 -9.63 2.51
C GLY A 321 6.15 -9.00 3.77
N TRP A 322 6.57 -7.78 4.12
CA TRP A 322 6.06 -7.06 5.28
C TRP A 322 4.56 -6.80 5.21
N SER A 323 4.05 -6.44 4.02
CA SER A 323 2.64 -6.10 3.83
C SER A 323 1.70 -7.30 3.94
N LYS A 324 2.20 -8.51 3.64
CA LYS A 324 1.40 -9.75 3.62
C LYS A 324 1.61 -10.64 4.82
N LEU A 325 2.83 -10.66 5.39
CA LEU A 325 3.16 -11.51 6.52
C LEU A 325 2.43 -11.00 7.77
N ASP A 326 1.49 -11.77 8.27
CA ASP A 326 0.68 -11.45 9.45
C ASP A 326 -0.09 -10.11 9.36
N ARG A 327 -0.21 -9.52 8.15
CA ARG A 327 -0.89 -8.24 7.92
C ARG A 327 -2.21 -8.43 7.17
N PRO A 328 -3.13 -7.46 7.30
CA PRO A 328 -4.45 -7.55 6.66
C PRO A 328 -4.40 -7.61 5.13
N LEU A 329 -3.28 -7.29 4.49
CA LEU A 329 -3.15 -7.27 3.03
C LEU A 329 -3.04 -8.67 2.40
N ARG A 330 -2.75 -9.73 3.16
CA ARG A 330 -2.73 -11.09 2.61
C ARG A 330 -4.08 -11.44 1.98
N GLN A 331 -5.17 -11.10 2.68
CA GLN A 331 -6.53 -11.18 2.18
C GLN A 331 -7.32 -9.98 2.70
N VAL A 332 -7.63 -9.04 1.82
CA VAL A 332 -8.36 -7.83 2.21
C VAL A 332 -9.83 -8.13 2.41
N LYS A 333 -10.40 -7.61 3.50
CA LYS A 333 -11.83 -7.73 3.81
C LYS A 333 -12.68 -6.64 3.12
N LEU A 334 -12.04 -5.69 2.46
CA LEU A 334 -12.69 -4.65 1.68
C LEU A 334 -13.06 -5.19 0.29
N ARG A 335 -14.15 -4.69 -0.28
CA ARG A 335 -14.66 -5.04 -1.60
C ARG A 335 -14.68 -3.80 -2.48
N GLY A 336 -14.41 -3.98 -3.76
CA GLY A 336 -14.28 -2.90 -4.73
C GLY A 336 -12.88 -2.32 -4.79
N LEU A 337 -12.46 -1.93 -6.01
CA LEU A 337 -11.09 -1.48 -6.29
C LEU A 337 -10.69 -0.27 -5.46
N ASP A 338 -11.55 0.74 -5.35
CA ASP A 338 -11.22 1.99 -4.64
C ASP A 338 -10.90 1.76 -3.16
N ARG A 339 -11.66 0.87 -2.49
CA ARG A 339 -11.42 0.52 -1.09
C ARG A 339 -10.15 -0.31 -0.91
N VAL A 340 -9.87 -1.21 -1.86
CA VAL A 340 -8.66 -2.03 -1.85
C VAL A 340 -7.44 -1.15 -2.12
N ASP A 341 -7.48 -0.25 -3.09
CA ASP A 341 -6.42 0.71 -3.40
C ASP A 341 -6.13 1.64 -2.22
N TRP A 342 -7.16 2.21 -1.62
CA TRP A 342 -7.04 3.02 -0.40
C TRP A 342 -6.32 2.29 0.72
N PHE A 343 -6.73 1.05 1.00
CA PHE A 343 -6.12 0.25 2.07
C PHE A 343 -4.70 -0.19 1.72
N TYR A 344 -4.44 -0.51 0.45
CA TYR A 344 -3.12 -0.83 -0.05
C TYR A 344 -2.16 0.34 0.13
N ARG A 345 -2.55 1.54 -0.30
CA ARG A 345 -1.74 2.76 -0.12
C ARG A 345 -1.46 3.05 1.36
N LEU A 346 -2.44 2.92 2.24
CA LEU A 346 -2.21 3.08 3.68
C LEU A 346 -1.26 2.01 4.25
N THR A 347 -1.29 0.80 3.71
CA THR A 347 -0.31 -0.23 4.08
C THR A 347 1.10 0.16 3.65
N ILE A 348 1.25 0.75 2.47
CA ILE A 348 2.52 1.31 2.00
C ILE A 348 2.97 2.49 2.86
N VAL A 349 2.07 3.40 3.23
CA VAL A 349 2.36 4.48 4.18
C VAL A 349 2.90 3.93 5.49
N ALA A 350 2.22 2.94 6.07
CA ALA A 350 2.67 2.29 7.30
C ALA A 350 4.06 1.63 7.16
N HIS A 351 4.33 0.97 6.03
CA HIS A 351 5.66 0.44 5.71
C HIS A 351 6.72 1.54 5.70
N ASN A 352 6.47 2.63 4.98
CA ASN A 352 7.40 3.77 4.90
C ASN A 352 7.65 4.38 6.28
N LEU A 353 6.62 4.59 7.09
CA LEU A 353 6.75 5.12 8.45
C LEU A 353 7.62 4.23 9.35
N VAL A 354 7.41 2.91 9.29
CA VAL A 354 8.24 1.94 10.02
C VAL A 354 9.68 1.98 9.54
N ARG A 355 9.90 2.15 8.24
CA ARG A 355 11.22 2.25 7.65
C ARG A 355 11.91 3.55 8.03
N MET A 356 11.23 4.69 7.89
CA MET A 356 11.73 6.02 8.25
C MET A 356 12.10 6.10 9.72
N ARG A 357 11.30 5.55 10.63
CA ARG A 357 11.61 5.46 12.06
C ARG A 357 13.00 4.86 12.33
N ARG A 358 13.43 3.89 11.53
CA ARG A 358 14.74 3.24 11.68
C ARG A 358 15.89 4.04 11.07
N LEU A 359 15.58 4.96 10.17
CA LEU A 359 16.56 5.74 9.41
C LEU A 359 16.76 7.15 9.99
N ILE A 360 15.75 7.68 10.68
CA ILE A 360 15.77 9.03 11.25
C ILE A 360 16.13 8.95 12.74
N PRO A 361 17.21 9.59 13.18
CA PRO A 361 17.53 9.73 14.61
C PRO A 361 16.40 10.44 15.37
N ILE A 362 16.14 10.03 16.61
CA ILE A 362 15.05 10.59 17.44
C ILE A 362 15.22 12.10 17.62
N GLU A 363 16.45 12.56 17.83
CA GLU A 363 16.78 13.96 18.06
C GLU A 363 16.39 14.85 16.86
N SER A 364 16.49 14.33 15.63
CA SER A 364 16.12 15.07 14.42
C SER A 364 14.61 15.12 14.16
N LEU A 365 13.81 14.41 14.94
CA LEU A 365 12.34 14.48 14.91
C LEU A 365 11.79 15.50 15.93
N ALA A 366 12.62 16.07 16.82
CA ALA A 366 12.18 17.02 17.84
C ALA A 366 12.12 18.47 17.33
N HIS A 367 12.65 18.72 16.14
CA HIS A 367 12.67 20.01 15.44
C HIS A 367 11.84 19.95 14.16
#